data_c800c33fc676cf54b4315cea1e5ec04f
#
_entry.id   c800c33fc676cf54b4315cea1e5ec04f
#
_cell.length_a   1.000
_cell.length_b   1.000
_cell.length_c   1.000
_cell.angle_alpha   90.00
_cell.angle_beta   90.00
_cell.angle_gamma   90.00
#
_symmetry.space_group_name_H-M   'P 1'
#
loop_
_entity.id
_entity.type
_entity.pdbx_description
1 polymer ?
#
loop_
_entity_poly.entity_id
_entity_poly.type
_entity_poly.pdbx_seq_one_letter_code
_entity_poly.pdbx_strand_id
1 'polypeptide(L)'
;MAEAISESMASNGEREQATYQPGSEADFERLYQASYGKILGTLTAMLGDRSAAEDCAQDAFERAYKKWDTWQPIAPAEAWVHRIAINAAVSYQRKMRLREVGEVIPRIGRPSLGPDPQASVEHRDLADALAQLPPKQAAAIVLRHYHGYTNRAIAQALGIPERTVASRLAVAKSRLRVMLQQSNAEVPAGGEAYARGLSVAAD
;
A
#
# COMPACT_ATOMS: atom_id res chain seq x y z
N MET A 1 21.40 -27.54 -17.08
CA MET A 1 20.21 -27.25 -16.24
C MET A 1 20.29 -25.95 -15.44
N ALA A 2 21.44 -25.35 -15.25
CA ALA A 2 21.61 -24.07 -14.56
C ALA A 2 21.37 -22.82 -15.45
N GLU A 3 21.55 -22.95 -16.76
CA GLU A 3 21.35 -21.84 -17.72
C GLU A 3 19.87 -21.53 -17.98
N ALA A 4 18.99 -22.53 -17.98
CA ALA A 4 17.55 -22.34 -18.20
C ALA A 4 16.84 -21.63 -17.02
N ILE A 5 17.40 -21.67 -15.82
CA ILE A 5 16.85 -20.97 -14.64
C ILE A 5 17.28 -19.50 -14.64
N SER A 6 18.45 -19.19 -15.21
CA SER A 6 18.96 -17.81 -15.32
C SER A 6 18.20 -16.98 -16.35
N GLU A 7 17.76 -17.58 -17.45
CA GLU A 7 16.96 -16.87 -18.46
C GLU A 7 15.51 -16.60 -18.03
N SER A 8 14.93 -17.47 -17.20
CA SER A 8 13.57 -17.26 -16.66
C SER A 8 13.49 -16.14 -15.61
N MET A 9 14.59 -15.79 -14.93
CA MET A 9 14.64 -14.70 -13.97
C MET A 9 14.94 -13.33 -14.61
N ALA A 10 15.52 -13.30 -15.80
CA ALA A 10 15.80 -12.05 -16.55
C ALA A 10 14.56 -11.50 -17.28
N SER A 11 13.58 -12.33 -17.58
CA SER A 11 12.37 -11.98 -18.35
C SER A 11 11.28 -11.24 -17.56
N ASN A 12 11.42 -11.06 -16.25
CA ASN A 12 10.39 -10.42 -15.41
C ASN A 12 10.63 -8.92 -15.15
N GLY A 13 11.57 -8.29 -15.82
CA GLY A 13 11.95 -6.88 -15.66
C GLY A 13 11.46 -5.92 -16.74
N GLU A 14 11.10 -6.42 -17.88
CA GLU A 14 10.57 -5.64 -19.01
C GLU A 14 9.09 -5.98 -19.23
N ARG A 15 8.23 -5.62 -18.27
CA ARG A 15 6.82 -5.44 -18.59
C ARG A 15 6.80 -4.33 -19.63
N GLU A 16 6.42 -4.68 -20.84
CA GLU A 16 6.14 -3.80 -21.96
C GLU A 16 5.41 -2.57 -21.43
N GLN A 17 6.12 -1.44 -21.30
CA GLN A 17 5.55 -0.23 -20.77
C GLN A 17 4.51 0.20 -21.78
N ALA A 18 3.23 0.05 -21.44
CA ALA A 18 2.16 0.51 -22.29
C ALA A 18 2.44 1.96 -22.70
N THR A 19 2.56 2.17 -24.00
CA THR A 19 2.79 3.52 -24.52
C THR A 19 1.46 4.26 -24.48
N TYR A 20 1.41 5.32 -23.68
CA TYR A 20 0.25 6.20 -23.55
C TYR A 20 0.53 7.51 -24.25
N GLN A 21 -0.48 8.04 -24.96
CA GLN A 21 -0.42 9.35 -25.59
C GLN A 21 -1.08 10.40 -24.72
N PRO A 22 -0.37 11.49 -24.34
CA PRO A 22 -0.96 12.60 -23.61
C PRO A 22 -2.17 13.17 -24.36
N GLY A 23 -3.25 13.48 -23.65
CA GLY A 23 -4.49 14.02 -24.23
C GLY A 23 -5.42 12.99 -24.86
N SER A 24 -4.99 11.74 -25.06
CA SER A 24 -5.85 10.66 -25.56
C SER A 24 -6.78 10.15 -24.46
N GLU A 25 -8.09 10.31 -24.64
CA GLU A 25 -9.10 9.84 -23.69
C GLU A 25 -9.09 8.30 -23.59
N ALA A 26 -8.98 7.61 -24.74
CA ALA A 26 -8.90 6.15 -24.76
C ALA A 26 -7.66 5.62 -24.00
N ASP A 27 -6.54 6.32 -24.07
CA ASP A 27 -5.33 5.96 -23.36
C ASP A 27 -5.45 6.26 -21.86
N PHE A 28 -6.14 7.32 -21.48
CA PHE A 28 -6.45 7.57 -20.07
C PHE A 28 -7.36 6.49 -19.49
N GLU A 29 -8.39 6.07 -20.23
CA GLU A 29 -9.26 4.97 -19.80
C GLU A 29 -8.49 3.68 -19.60
N ARG A 30 -7.59 3.31 -20.54
CA ARG A 30 -6.70 2.15 -20.35
C ARG A 30 -5.82 2.27 -19.12
N LEU A 31 -5.26 3.46 -18.88
CA LEU A 31 -4.46 3.76 -17.69
C LEU A 31 -5.28 3.61 -16.41
N TYR A 32 -6.51 4.12 -16.41
CA TYR A 32 -7.45 4.00 -15.29
C TYR A 32 -7.70 2.53 -14.95
N GLN A 33 -8.12 1.74 -15.94
CA GLN A 33 -8.43 0.32 -15.75
C GLN A 33 -7.22 -0.49 -15.30
N ALA A 34 -6.02 -0.21 -15.83
CA ALA A 34 -4.80 -0.92 -15.49
C ALA A 34 -4.27 -0.59 -14.08
N SER A 35 -4.56 0.61 -13.57
CA SER A 35 -3.91 1.12 -12.34
C SER A 35 -4.85 1.38 -11.17
N TYR A 36 -6.17 1.52 -11.37
CA TYR A 36 -7.13 1.85 -10.31
C TYR A 36 -7.05 0.86 -9.13
N GLY A 37 -7.15 -0.43 -9.39
CA GLY A 37 -7.11 -1.46 -8.33
C GLY A 37 -5.78 -1.45 -7.54
N LYS A 38 -4.66 -1.23 -8.23
CA LYS A 38 -3.34 -1.12 -7.59
C LYS A 38 -3.24 0.12 -6.72
N ILE A 39 -3.75 1.25 -7.21
CA ILE A 39 -3.76 2.52 -6.47
C ILE A 39 -4.67 2.41 -5.27
N LEU A 40 -5.88 1.89 -5.41
CA LEU A 40 -6.80 1.67 -4.30
C LEU A 40 -6.19 0.77 -3.23
N GLY A 41 -5.58 -0.36 -3.60
CA GLY A 41 -4.87 -1.24 -2.66
C GLY A 41 -3.73 -0.52 -1.92
N THR A 42 -2.95 0.30 -2.63
CA THR A 42 -1.88 1.12 -2.02
C THR A 42 -2.45 2.11 -0.99
N LEU A 43 -3.52 2.82 -1.37
CA LEU A 43 -4.14 3.82 -0.50
C LEU A 43 -4.82 3.18 0.71
N THR A 44 -5.48 2.05 0.53
CA THR A 44 -6.09 1.28 1.63
C THR A 44 -5.03 0.84 2.64
N ALA A 45 -3.89 0.29 2.17
CA ALA A 45 -2.77 -0.07 3.04
C ALA A 45 -2.15 1.13 3.77
N MET A 46 -2.17 2.33 3.15
CA MET A 46 -1.63 3.54 3.77
C MET A 46 -2.57 4.19 4.78
N LEU A 47 -3.87 4.15 4.52
CA LEU A 47 -4.87 4.89 5.29
C LEU A 47 -5.54 4.02 6.36
N GLY A 48 -5.57 2.70 6.17
CA GLY A 48 -6.29 1.77 7.03
C GLY A 48 -7.82 1.94 6.96
N ASP A 49 -8.32 2.70 5.98
CA ASP A 49 -9.73 3.00 5.76
C ASP A 49 -10.02 2.97 4.26
N ARG A 50 -10.88 2.03 3.85
CA ARG A 50 -11.20 1.80 2.45
C ARG A 50 -12.00 2.98 1.85
N SER A 51 -12.94 3.55 2.59
CA SER A 51 -13.74 4.69 2.11
C SER A 51 -12.86 5.91 1.85
N ALA A 52 -11.98 6.24 2.79
CA ALA A 52 -11.00 7.31 2.60
C ALA A 52 -10.01 7.02 1.45
N ALA A 53 -9.67 5.74 1.23
CA ALA A 53 -8.83 5.34 0.11
C ALA A 53 -9.55 5.50 -1.24
N GLU A 54 -10.83 5.18 -1.34
CA GLU A 54 -11.67 5.37 -2.52
C GLU A 54 -11.80 6.86 -2.86
N ASP A 55 -12.08 7.71 -1.88
CA ASP A 55 -12.14 9.17 -2.05
C ASP A 55 -10.80 9.74 -2.56
N CYS A 56 -9.69 9.30 -1.95
CA CYS A 56 -8.34 9.72 -2.37
C CYS A 56 -7.97 9.20 -3.76
N ALA A 57 -8.41 8.00 -4.13
CA ALA A 57 -8.18 7.44 -5.45
C ALA A 57 -8.94 8.23 -6.51
N GLN A 58 -10.22 8.51 -6.28
CA GLN A 58 -11.05 9.32 -7.18
C GLN A 58 -10.44 10.71 -7.37
N ASP A 59 -10.12 11.43 -6.30
CA ASP A 59 -9.47 12.76 -6.35
C ASP A 59 -8.14 12.70 -7.14
N ALA A 60 -7.38 11.62 -6.98
CA ALA A 60 -6.12 11.45 -7.71
C ALA A 60 -6.33 11.26 -9.22
N PHE A 61 -7.30 10.45 -9.62
CA PHE A 61 -7.61 10.25 -11.05
C PHE A 61 -8.24 11.49 -11.68
N GLU A 62 -9.10 12.22 -10.97
CA GLU A 62 -9.61 13.50 -11.44
C GLU A 62 -8.48 14.52 -11.69
N ARG A 63 -7.53 14.62 -10.77
CA ARG A 63 -6.34 15.48 -10.94
C ARG A 63 -5.43 15.01 -12.07
N ALA A 64 -5.29 13.71 -12.24
CA ALA A 64 -4.52 13.13 -13.32
C ALA A 64 -5.21 13.45 -14.67
N TYR A 65 -6.52 13.26 -14.77
CA TYR A 65 -7.27 13.57 -15.98
C TYR A 65 -7.16 15.04 -16.39
N LYS A 66 -7.29 15.96 -15.43
CA LYS A 66 -7.14 17.42 -15.69
C LYS A 66 -5.75 17.83 -16.17
N LYS A 67 -4.74 16.97 -16.01
CA LYS A 67 -3.35 17.20 -16.43
C LYS A 67 -2.89 16.23 -17.50
N TRP A 68 -3.79 15.42 -18.03
CA TRP A 68 -3.46 14.35 -18.94
C TRP A 68 -2.90 14.85 -20.27
N ASP A 69 -3.43 15.94 -20.78
CA ASP A 69 -2.96 16.62 -22.00
C ASP A 69 -1.54 17.19 -21.87
N THR A 70 -1.15 17.57 -20.66
CA THR A 70 0.18 18.15 -20.36
C THR A 70 1.15 17.15 -19.75
N TRP A 71 0.72 15.89 -19.53
CA TRP A 71 1.60 14.86 -19.00
C TRP A 71 2.78 14.60 -19.95
N GLN A 72 3.98 14.51 -19.38
CA GLN A 72 5.20 14.18 -20.13
C GLN A 72 5.69 12.79 -19.75
N PRO A 73 6.08 11.92 -20.70
CA PRO A 73 6.50 10.55 -20.45
C PRO A 73 7.91 10.44 -19.85
N ILE A 74 8.24 11.28 -18.87
CA ILE A 74 9.51 11.22 -18.13
C ILE A 74 9.53 10.00 -17.19
N ALA A 75 8.37 9.58 -16.73
CA ALA A 75 8.14 8.38 -15.93
C ALA A 75 6.92 7.63 -16.46
N PRO A 76 6.78 6.30 -16.21
CA PRO A 76 5.58 5.56 -16.57
C PRO A 76 4.31 6.25 -16.06
N ALA A 77 3.25 6.24 -16.88
CA ALA A 77 2.00 6.92 -16.54
C ALA A 77 1.39 6.41 -15.23
N GLU A 78 1.44 5.09 -15.00
CA GLU A 78 0.99 4.47 -13.75
C GLU A 78 1.76 5.00 -12.54
N ALA A 79 3.07 5.17 -12.68
CA ALA A 79 3.91 5.71 -11.60
C ALA A 79 3.58 7.19 -11.31
N TRP A 80 3.27 7.95 -12.36
CA TRP A 80 2.85 9.33 -12.22
C TRP A 80 1.50 9.45 -11.49
N VAL A 81 0.49 8.62 -11.82
CA VAL A 81 -0.79 8.60 -11.11
C VAL A 81 -0.61 8.12 -9.66
N HIS A 82 0.22 7.10 -9.42
CA HIS A 82 0.57 6.68 -8.05
C HIS A 82 1.14 7.82 -7.22
N ARG A 83 2.01 8.66 -7.79
CA ARG A 83 2.53 9.84 -7.11
C ARG A 83 1.42 10.82 -6.70
N ILE A 84 0.46 11.07 -7.60
CA ILE A 84 -0.68 11.95 -7.30
C ILE A 84 -1.50 11.35 -6.15
N ALA A 85 -1.82 10.07 -6.21
CA ALA A 85 -2.60 9.36 -5.21
C ALA A 85 -1.91 9.31 -3.83
N ILE A 86 -0.63 8.99 -3.77
CA ILE A 86 0.15 9.00 -2.54
C ILE A 86 0.18 10.40 -1.91
N ASN A 87 0.33 11.44 -2.72
CA ASN A 87 0.30 12.82 -2.22
C ASN A 87 -1.10 13.21 -1.71
N ALA A 88 -2.18 12.74 -2.33
CA ALA A 88 -3.54 12.92 -1.84
C ALA A 88 -3.72 12.25 -0.46
N ALA A 89 -3.29 11.00 -0.30
CA ALA A 89 -3.36 10.28 0.97
C ALA A 89 -2.52 10.94 2.08
N VAL A 90 -1.30 11.41 1.77
CA VAL A 90 -0.46 12.16 2.71
C VAL A 90 -1.16 13.45 3.18
N SER A 91 -1.78 14.15 2.23
CA SER A 91 -2.51 15.40 2.52
C SER A 91 -3.75 15.12 3.37
N TYR A 92 -4.49 14.04 3.05
CA TYR A 92 -5.65 13.57 3.82
C TYR A 92 -5.25 13.26 5.27
N GLN A 93 -4.24 12.44 5.51
CA GLN A 93 -3.78 12.10 6.85
C GLN A 93 -3.30 13.32 7.64
N ARG A 94 -2.59 14.25 6.98
CA ARG A 94 -2.18 15.50 7.63
C ARG A 94 -3.40 16.33 8.06
N LYS A 95 -4.43 16.42 7.21
CA LYS A 95 -5.67 17.14 7.51
C LYS A 95 -6.43 16.49 8.67
N MET A 96 -6.49 15.16 8.70
CA MET A 96 -7.14 14.41 9.78
C MET A 96 -6.42 14.63 11.11
N ARG A 97 -5.09 14.54 11.15
CA ARG A 97 -4.30 14.82 12.36
C ARG A 97 -4.49 16.24 12.89
N LEU A 98 -4.60 17.24 12.00
CA LEU A 98 -4.85 18.62 12.41
C LEU A 98 -6.25 18.80 13.02
N ARG A 99 -7.25 18.05 12.54
CA ARG A 99 -8.59 18.03 13.11
C ARG A 99 -8.61 17.38 14.50
N GLU A 100 -7.89 16.25 14.66
CA GLU A 100 -7.76 15.56 15.95
C GLU A 100 -7.12 16.44 17.04
N VAL A 101 -6.17 17.30 16.67
CA VAL A 101 -5.53 18.24 17.60
C VAL A 101 -6.44 19.43 17.95
N GLY A 102 -7.36 19.79 17.05
CA GLY A 102 -8.33 20.88 17.28
C GLY A 102 -9.63 20.46 17.99
N GLU A 103 -9.94 19.17 17.99
CA GLU A 103 -11.11 18.62 18.68
C GLU A 103 -10.68 18.03 20.03
N VAL A 104 -11.16 18.63 21.15
CA VAL A 104 -10.90 18.18 22.53
C VAL A 104 -11.56 16.81 22.83
N ILE A 105 -12.21 16.18 21.88
CA ILE A 105 -12.87 14.88 22.04
C ILE A 105 -11.97 13.80 21.41
N PRO A 106 -11.38 12.88 22.22
CA PRO A 106 -10.69 11.72 21.67
C PRO A 106 -11.70 10.90 20.86
N ARG A 107 -11.54 10.81 19.54
CA ARG A 107 -12.23 9.80 18.74
C ARG A 107 -11.70 8.44 19.16
N ILE A 108 -12.46 7.77 20.00
CA ILE A 108 -12.28 6.36 20.34
C ILE A 108 -12.56 5.57 19.07
N GLY A 109 -11.51 4.95 18.52
CA GLY A 109 -11.60 4.01 17.41
C GLY A 109 -11.30 4.66 16.06
N ARG A 110 -10.11 4.41 15.53
CA ARG A 110 -9.93 4.34 14.06
C ARG A 110 -10.91 3.29 13.56
N PRO A 111 -11.70 3.55 12.50
CA PRO A 111 -12.39 2.46 11.84
C PRO A 111 -11.30 1.47 11.38
N SER A 112 -11.21 0.36 12.07
CA SER A 112 -10.50 -0.81 11.60
C SER A 112 -11.05 -1.11 10.22
N LEU A 113 -10.20 -1.47 9.26
CA LEU A 113 -10.62 -2.17 8.05
C LEU A 113 -11.66 -3.19 8.51
N GLY A 114 -12.92 -3.00 8.09
CA GLY A 114 -13.94 -4.01 8.33
C GLY A 114 -13.32 -5.34 7.88
N PRO A 115 -13.34 -6.38 8.72
CA PRO A 115 -12.60 -7.59 8.42
C PRO A 115 -13.07 -8.09 7.05
N ASP A 116 -12.14 -8.19 6.09
CA ASP A 116 -12.30 -9.11 4.99
C ASP A 116 -12.51 -10.48 5.66
N PRO A 117 -13.70 -11.10 5.55
CA PRO A 117 -13.98 -12.34 6.28
C PRO A 117 -13.03 -13.47 5.88
N GLN A 118 -12.31 -13.32 4.76
CA GLN A 118 -11.37 -14.29 4.22
C GLN A 118 -9.90 -13.97 4.47
N ALA A 119 -9.59 -12.78 5.02
CA ALA A 119 -8.21 -12.45 5.37
C ALA A 119 -7.78 -13.24 6.61
N SER A 120 -6.66 -13.96 6.51
CA SER A 120 -6.03 -14.62 7.65
C SER A 120 -5.63 -13.57 8.71
N VAL A 121 -5.50 -13.98 9.98
CA VAL A 121 -5.07 -13.12 11.08
C VAL A 121 -3.76 -12.40 10.73
N GLU A 122 -2.81 -13.10 10.11
CA GLU A 122 -1.52 -12.54 9.66
C GLU A 122 -1.69 -11.39 8.66
N HIS A 123 -2.66 -11.46 7.75
CA HIS A 123 -2.93 -10.38 6.80
C HIS A 123 -3.51 -9.13 7.49
N ARG A 124 -4.29 -9.31 8.54
CA ARG A 124 -4.82 -8.19 9.34
C ARG A 124 -3.72 -7.50 10.12
N ASP A 125 -2.86 -8.26 10.78
CA ASP A 125 -1.72 -7.72 11.54
C ASP A 125 -0.78 -6.91 10.64
N LEU A 126 -0.51 -7.41 9.44
CA LEU A 126 0.29 -6.68 8.45
C LEU A 126 -0.39 -5.40 7.97
N ALA A 127 -1.70 -5.43 7.70
CA ALA A 127 -2.45 -4.26 7.28
C ALA A 127 -2.47 -3.18 8.37
N ASP A 128 -2.70 -3.58 9.62
CA ASP A 128 -2.69 -2.69 10.78
C ASP A 128 -1.29 -2.10 11.04
N ALA A 129 -0.25 -2.90 10.90
CA ALA A 129 1.13 -2.44 11.02
C ALA A 129 1.50 -1.44 9.89
N LEU A 130 1.06 -1.70 8.65
CA LEU A 130 1.27 -0.78 7.53
C LEU A 130 0.54 0.56 7.74
N ALA A 131 -0.69 0.54 8.24
CA ALA A 131 -1.47 1.74 8.55
C ALA A 131 -0.85 2.60 9.67
N GLN A 132 -0.06 1.99 10.57
CA GLN A 132 0.67 2.69 11.62
C GLN A 132 1.98 3.31 11.15
N LEU A 133 2.50 2.91 9.98
CA LEU A 133 3.71 3.53 9.43
C LEU A 133 3.44 4.98 8.99
N PRO A 134 4.48 5.85 9.03
CA PRO A 134 4.41 7.11 8.32
C PRO A 134 4.05 6.90 6.83
N PRO A 135 3.13 7.69 6.25
CA PRO A 135 2.56 7.43 4.93
C PRO A 135 3.59 7.20 3.82
N LYS A 136 4.66 8.00 3.83
CA LYS A 136 5.75 7.89 2.84
C LYS A 136 6.58 6.62 2.99
N GLN A 137 6.58 6.00 4.16
CA GLN A 137 7.22 4.71 4.43
C GLN A 137 6.30 3.56 4.01
N ALA A 138 5.02 3.62 4.36
CA ALA A 138 4.02 2.66 3.91
C ALA A 138 3.97 2.61 2.37
N ALA A 139 3.90 3.77 1.70
CA ALA A 139 3.94 3.85 0.25
C ALA A 139 5.19 3.17 -0.36
N ALA A 140 6.38 3.40 0.20
CA ALA A 140 7.60 2.76 -0.30
C ALA A 140 7.57 1.23 -0.15
N ILE A 141 7.07 0.72 0.98
CA ILE A 141 6.90 -0.73 1.22
C ILE A 141 5.91 -1.32 0.21
N VAL A 142 4.73 -0.73 0.05
CA VAL A 142 3.70 -1.25 -0.86
C VAL A 142 4.18 -1.23 -2.30
N LEU A 143 4.77 -0.13 -2.77
CA LEU A 143 5.32 -0.05 -4.13
C LEU A 143 6.42 -1.08 -4.38
N ARG A 144 7.29 -1.33 -3.40
CA ARG A 144 8.40 -2.28 -3.54
C ARG A 144 7.94 -3.73 -3.47
N HIS A 145 7.12 -4.10 -2.47
CA HIS A 145 6.84 -5.49 -2.13
C HIS A 145 5.52 -6.01 -2.69
N TYR A 146 4.53 -5.16 -2.81
CA TYR A 146 3.24 -5.55 -3.38
C TYR A 146 3.19 -5.33 -4.91
N HIS A 147 3.71 -4.20 -5.39
CA HIS A 147 3.73 -3.90 -6.82
C HIS A 147 5.02 -4.29 -7.54
N GLY A 148 6.07 -4.69 -6.81
CA GLY A 148 7.32 -5.16 -7.38
C GLY A 148 8.20 -4.09 -8.05
N TYR A 149 7.95 -2.79 -7.78
CA TYR A 149 8.76 -1.73 -8.39
C TYR A 149 10.20 -1.75 -7.87
N THR A 150 11.15 -1.44 -8.76
CA THR A 150 12.54 -1.21 -8.38
C THR A 150 12.70 0.09 -7.59
N ASN A 151 13.77 0.23 -6.80
CA ASN A 151 14.04 1.49 -6.09
C ASN A 151 14.12 2.68 -7.06
N ARG A 152 14.70 2.46 -8.24
CA ARG A 152 14.79 3.46 -9.31
C ARG A 152 13.40 3.88 -9.81
N ALA A 153 12.52 2.91 -10.08
CA ALA A 153 11.14 3.18 -10.51
C ALA A 153 10.35 3.94 -9.42
N ILE A 154 10.49 3.56 -8.15
CA ILE A 154 9.88 4.26 -7.03
C ILE A 154 10.42 5.69 -6.90
N ALA A 155 11.73 5.88 -7.06
CA ALA A 155 12.37 7.19 -7.03
C ALA A 155 11.82 8.13 -8.11
N GLN A 156 11.73 7.62 -9.35
CA GLN A 156 11.12 8.32 -10.47
C GLN A 156 9.64 8.64 -10.23
N ALA A 157 8.86 7.62 -9.80
CA ALA A 157 7.45 7.77 -9.49
C ALA A 157 7.19 8.84 -8.42
N LEU A 158 7.95 8.81 -7.33
CA LEU A 158 7.77 9.74 -6.21
C LEU A 158 8.50 11.09 -6.38
N GLY A 159 9.36 11.22 -7.39
CA GLY A 159 10.18 12.42 -7.60
C GLY A 159 11.18 12.67 -6.47
N ILE A 160 11.81 11.62 -5.95
CA ILE A 160 12.79 11.66 -4.85
C ILE A 160 14.05 10.90 -5.25
N PRO A 161 15.21 11.20 -4.62
CA PRO A 161 16.43 10.43 -4.88
C PRO A 161 16.28 8.95 -4.49
N GLU A 162 16.91 8.04 -5.23
CA GLU A 162 16.88 6.60 -4.99
C GLU A 162 17.41 6.24 -3.58
N ARG A 163 18.44 6.93 -3.12
CA ARG A 163 18.94 6.79 -1.72
C ARG A 163 17.87 7.07 -0.67
N THR A 164 16.93 7.99 -0.96
CA THR A 164 15.82 8.30 -0.07
C THR A 164 14.81 7.15 -0.05
N VAL A 165 14.57 6.48 -1.18
CA VAL A 165 13.74 5.27 -1.25
C VAL A 165 14.38 4.16 -0.41
N ALA A 166 15.67 3.89 -0.60
CA ALA A 166 16.40 2.88 0.15
C ALA A 166 16.33 3.12 1.66
N SER A 167 16.57 4.37 2.10
CA SER A 167 16.46 4.77 3.51
C SER A 167 15.04 4.58 4.05
N ARG A 168 14.00 4.98 3.31
CA ARG A 168 12.60 4.78 3.73
C ARG A 168 12.26 3.30 3.88
N LEU A 169 12.68 2.47 2.93
CA LEU A 169 12.48 1.03 2.98
C LEU A 169 13.19 0.39 4.18
N ALA A 170 14.44 0.77 4.45
CA ALA A 170 15.19 0.23 5.60
C ALA A 170 14.50 0.56 6.92
N VAL A 171 14.13 1.83 7.14
CA VAL A 171 13.44 2.26 8.36
C VAL A 171 12.06 1.62 8.48
N ALA A 172 11.29 1.56 7.38
CA ALA A 172 9.97 0.96 7.38
C ALA A 172 10.00 -0.53 7.71
N LYS A 173 10.95 -1.30 7.13
CA LYS A 173 11.15 -2.72 7.45
C LYS A 173 11.50 -2.95 8.91
N SER A 174 12.37 -2.11 9.48
CA SER A 174 12.72 -2.20 10.90
C SER A 174 11.49 -1.98 11.79
N ARG A 175 10.69 -0.95 11.50
CA ARG A 175 9.47 -0.67 12.26
C ARG A 175 8.43 -1.79 12.15
N LEU A 176 8.17 -2.27 10.92
CA LEU A 176 7.24 -3.38 10.71
C LEU A 176 7.66 -4.64 11.47
N ARG A 177 8.96 -4.96 11.47
CA ARG A 177 9.47 -6.11 12.22
C ARG A 177 9.14 -5.99 13.71
N VAL A 178 9.36 -4.82 14.30
CA VAL A 178 9.05 -4.59 15.73
C VAL A 178 7.55 -4.71 16.00
N MET A 179 6.70 -4.09 15.17
CA MET A 179 5.25 -4.13 15.33
C MET A 179 4.70 -5.54 15.21
N LEU A 180 5.12 -6.31 14.21
CA LEU A 180 4.66 -7.68 14.00
C LEU A 180 5.20 -8.65 15.08
N GLN A 181 6.38 -8.41 15.64
CA GLN A 181 6.86 -9.20 16.79
C GLN A 181 6.05 -8.93 18.05
N GLN A 182 5.60 -7.70 18.27
CA GLN A 182 4.74 -7.34 19.40
C GLN A 182 3.33 -7.95 19.24
N SER A 183 2.76 -7.91 18.05
CA SER A 183 1.45 -8.54 17.76
C SER A 183 1.49 -10.05 18.03
N ASN A 184 2.54 -10.74 17.57
CA ASN A 184 2.71 -12.18 17.81
C ASN A 184 2.97 -12.53 19.30
N ALA A 185 3.50 -11.60 20.08
CA ALA A 185 3.75 -11.82 21.52
C ALA A 185 2.50 -11.63 22.38
N GLU A 186 1.52 -10.87 21.89
CA GLU A 186 0.25 -10.61 22.57
C GLU A 186 -0.83 -11.68 22.31
N VAL A 187 -0.59 -12.64 21.41
CA VAL A 187 -1.46 -13.81 21.26
C VAL A 187 -1.16 -14.77 22.40
N PRO A 188 -1.98 -14.83 23.47
CA PRO A 188 -1.72 -15.76 24.56
C PRO A 188 -1.80 -17.19 24.02
N ALA A 189 -0.87 -18.06 24.47
CA ALA A 189 -0.85 -19.51 24.21
C ALA A 189 -2.09 -20.20 24.86
N GLY A 190 -3.30 -19.78 24.44
CA GLY A 190 -4.59 -20.23 24.97
C GLY A 190 -5.22 -21.37 24.16
N GLY A 191 -4.49 -21.99 23.24
CA GLY A 191 -4.99 -23.10 22.41
C GLY A 191 -5.01 -24.47 23.09
N GLU A 192 -4.36 -24.65 24.23
CA GLU A 192 -4.24 -25.97 24.89
C GLU A 192 -5.32 -26.27 25.94
N ALA A 193 -6.16 -25.32 26.33
CA ALA A 193 -7.16 -25.53 27.39
C ALA A 193 -8.45 -26.24 26.91
N TYR A 194 -8.72 -26.31 25.60
CA TYR A 194 -9.92 -26.97 25.08
C TYR A 194 -9.78 -28.49 24.82
N ALA A 195 -8.57 -29.02 24.85
CA ALA A 195 -8.37 -30.45 24.59
C ALA A 195 -8.47 -31.34 25.84
N ARG A 196 -8.58 -30.79 27.04
CA ARG A 196 -8.66 -31.57 28.31
C ARG A 196 -10.07 -31.75 28.89
N GLY A 197 -11.09 -31.18 28.26
CA GLY A 197 -12.48 -31.18 28.77
C GLY A 197 -13.38 -32.34 28.28
N LEU A 198 -12.94 -33.21 27.40
CA LEU A 198 -13.79 -34.23 26.74
C LEU A 198 -13.40 -35.68 27.07
N SER A 199 -12.69 -35.93 28.16
CA SER A 199 -12.32 -37.30 28.56
C SER A 199 -12.81 -37.75 29.93
N VAL A 200 -13.91 -37.22 30.45
CA VAL A 200 -14.57 -37.77 31.66
C VAL A 200 -16.06 -37.73 31.47
N ALA A 201 -16.59 -38.70 30.69
CA ALA A 201 -17.97 -39.18 30.78
C ALA A 201 -18.14 -40.44 29.87
N ALA A 202 -17.52 -41.54 30.31
CA ALA A 202 -17.90 -42.87 29.88
C ALA A 202 -17.44 -43.87 30.97
N ASP A 203 -18.26 -44.04 31.98
CA ASP A 203 -18.51 -45.26 32.76
C ASP A 203 -19.93 -45.21 33.34
#